data_d6d694ae0eb30a2cc56f98f7a4af5f3b
#
_entry.id   d6d694ae0eb30a2cc56f98f7a4af5f3b
#
_cell.length_a   1.000
_cell.length_b   1.000
_cell.length_c   1.000
_cell.angle_alpha   90.00
_cell.angle_beta   90.00
_cell.angle_gamma   90.00
#
_symmetry.space_group_name_H-M   'P 1'
#
loop_
_entity.id
_entity.type
_entity.pdbx_description
1 polymer ?
#
loop_
_entity_poly.entity_id
_entity_poly.type
_entity_poly.pdbx_seq_one_letter_code
_entity_poly.pdbx_strand_id
1 'polypeptide(L)'
;LSATALQTYLDCPRCYYYQYILQMPGYEAVKVTDSDGYLPAALQGTVIHKALELLTNGYEPEQAFRSALQINKVQGSAARTYDIYMQYINGPLYQKLQNAERKAEISFELPLLQEYGIAAAFSGYIDCTVFNSDGTLRIVDYKTGVPPEAGEPAPGYIYQLALYQKAAAELWQRPVTLAELHFLQNNSCWQLQDCSDR
;
A
#
# COMPACT_ATOMS: atom_id res chain seq x y z
N LEU A 1 11.86 11.76 -0.89
CA LEU A 1 10.39 11.95 -0.83
C LEU A 1 9.70 10.59 -0.81
N SER A 2 8.62 10.43 -0.05
CA SER A 2 7.76 9.26 -0.11
C SER A 2 6.39 9.62 -0.70
N ALA A 3 5.60 8.62 -1.11
CA ALA A 3 4.23 8.83 -1.56
C ALA A 3 3.38 9.53 -0.49
N THR A 4 3.52 9.11 0.77
CA THR A 4 2.85 9.74 1.91
C THR A 4 3.26 11.19 2.11
N ALA A 5 4.55 11.50 1.93
CA ALA A 5 5.05 12.87 2.03
C ALA A 5 4.48 13.74 0.91
N LEU A 6 4.43 13.22 -0.33
CA LEU A 6 3.79 13.91 -1.45
C LEU A 6 2.30 14.15 -1.19
N GLN A 7 1.58 13.13 -0.72
CA GLN A 7 0.16 13.25 -0.36
C GLN A 7 -0.05 14.33 0.70
N THR A 8 0.76 14.31 1.77
CA THR A 8 0.68 15.33 2.83
C THR A 8 0.90 16.73 2.28
N TYR A 9 1.83 16.90 1.32
CA TYR A 9 2.06 18.19 0.68
C TYR A 9 0.87 18.64 -0.16
N LEU A 10 0.28 17.74 -0.93
CA LEU A 10 -0.90 18.03 -1.77
C LEU A 10 -2.13 18.37 -0.93
N ASP A 11 -2.34 17.67 0.17
CA ASP A 11 -3.45 17.91 1.08
C ASP A 11 -3.26 19.21 1.89
N CYS A 12 -2.05 19.44 2.40
CA CYS A 12 -1.72 20.60 3.20
C CYS A 12 -0.20 20.87 3.22
N PRO A 13 0.32 21.81 2.38
CA PRO A 13 1.74 22.17 2.38
C PRO A 13 2.28 22.58 3.74
N ARG A 14 1.43 23.17 4.60
CA ARG A 14 1.81 23.56 5.96
C ARG A 14 2.03 22.34 6.86
N CYS A 15 1.18 21.31 6.77
CA CYS A 15 1.37 20.05 7.49
C CYS A 15 2.65 19.34 7.04
N TYR A 16 2.90 19.31 5.72
CA TYR A 16 4.15 18.80 5.16
C TYR A 16 5.37 19.52 5.74
N TYR A 17 5.34 20.87 5.79
CA TYR A 17 6.44 21.66 6.32
C TYR A 17 6.75 21.32 7.78
N TYR A 18 5.73 21.23 8.62
CA TYR A 18 5.94 20.87 10.03
C TYR A 18 6.44 19.44 10.20
N GLN A 19 5.87 18.49 9.47
CA GLN A 19 6.16 17.06 9.64
C GLN A 19 7.49 16.67 9.00
N TYR A 20 7.77 17.10 7.78
CA TYR A 20 8.90 16.61 6.99
C TYR A 20 10.10 17.57 6.94
N ILE A 21 9.87 18.88 7.05
CA ILE A 21 10.97 19.87 7.03
C ILE A 21 11.43 20.20 8.45
N LEU A 22 10.50 20.54 9.34
CA LEU A 22 10.84 20.84 10.73
C LEU A 22 10.93 19.61 11.62
N GLN A 23 10.49 18.44 11.13
CA GLN A 23 10.49 17.17 11.86
C GLN A 23 9.88 17.32 13.28
N MET A 24 8.82 18.10 13.38
CA MET A 24 8.12 18.29 14.64
C MET A 24 7.52 16.96 15.08
N PRO A 25 7.66 16.58 16.36
CA PRO A 25 7.06 15.36 16.86
C PRO A 25 5.55 15.43 16.63
N GLY A 26 5.03 14.43 15.91
CA GLY A 26 3.59 14.27 15.73
C GLY A 26 2.90 14.00 17.07
N TYR A 27 1.62 14.35 17.16
CA TYR A 27 0.81 13.93 18.29
C TYR A 27 0.64 12.39 18.20
N GLU A 28 1.32 11.66 19.06
CA GLU A 28 1.08 10.23 19.20
C GLU A 28 -0.29 10.06 19.89
N ALA A 29 -1.32 9.83 19.09
CA ALA A 29 -2.59 9.39 19.63
C ALA A 29 -2.35 8.09 20.41
N VAL A 30 -2.77 8.05 21.67
CA VAL A 30 -2.74 6.83 22.49
C VAL A 30 -3.41 5.71 21.68
N LYS A 31 -2.67 4.62 21.45
CA LYS A 31 -3.17 3.44 20.71
C LYS A 31 -4.21 2.72 21.59
N VAL A 32 -5.41 3.26 21.67
CA VAL A 32 -6.52 2.62 22.36
C VAL A 32 -7.19 1.69 21.34
N THR A 33 -7.14 0.39 21.62
CA THR A 33 -8.01 -0.57 20.91
C THR A 33 -9.45 -0.25 21.28
N ASP A 34 -10.28 -0.07 20.28
CA ASP A 34 -11.71 0.10 20.50
C ASP A 34 -12.30 -1.17 21.14
N SER A 35 -13.31 -1.04 22.00
CA SER A 35 -13.94 -2.18 22.71
C SER A 35 -14.47 -3.25 21.73
N ASP A 36 -14.71 -2.87 20.48
CA ASP A 36 -15.31 -3.71 19.45
C ASP A 36 -14.30 -4.55 18.63
N GLY A 37 -13.00 -4.54 18.98
CA GLY A 37 -11.98 -5.34 18.32
C GLY A 37 -11.45 -4.73 17.00
N TYR A 38 -11.72 -3.46 16.74
CA TYR A 38 -11.03 -2.69 15.70
C TYR A 38 -9.71 -2.15 16.23
N LEU A 39 -8.69 -2.21 15.39
CA LEU A 39 -7.46 -1.45 15.61
C LEU A 39 -7.64 -0.01 15.11
N PRO A 40 -6.93 0.97 15.67
CA PRO A 40 -6.84 2.29 15.09
C PRO A 40 -6.44 2.21 13.60
N ALA A 41 -7.03 3.02 12.74
CA ALA A 41 -6.93 2.88 11.29
C ALA A 41 -5.48 2.73 10.76
N ALA A 42 -4.54 3.51 11.29
CA ALA A 42 -3.13 3.39 10.92
C ALA A 42 -2.51 2.05 11.33
N LEU A 43 -2.84 1.55 12.54
CA LEU A 43 -2.34 0.27 13.03
C LEU A 43 -3.00 -0.91 12.28
N GLN A 44 -4.30 -0.80 11.98
CA GLN A 44 -5.01 -1.75 11.15
C GLN A 44 -4.33 -1.91 9.78
N GLY A 45 -4.03 -0.80 9.11
CA GLY A 45 -3.28 -0.82 7.86
C GLY A 45 -1.96 -1.55 8.00
N THR A 46 -1.13 -1.13 8.97
CA THR A 46 0.19 -1.73 9.19
C THR A 46 0.12 -3.24 9.47
N VAL A 47 -0.84 -3.69 10.28
CA VAL A 47 -1.01 -5.13 10.59
C VAL A 47 -1.45 -5.91 9.36
N ILE A 48 -2.41 -5.40 8.59
CA ILE A 48 -2.91 -6.11 7.40
C ILE A 48 -1.83 -6.17 6.31
N HIS A 49 -1.11 -5.08 6.03
CA HIS A 49 0.00 -5.09 5.06
C HIS A 49 1.07 -6.11 5.46
N LYS A 50 1.47 -6.12 6.75
CA LYS A 50 2.42 -7.12 7.25
C LYS A 50 1.90 -8.55 7.14
N ALA A 51 0.61 -8.79 7.38
CA ALA A 51 0.02 -10.11 7.21
C ALA A 51 0.02 -10.55 5.74
N LEU A 52 -0.31 -9.65 4.79
CA LEU A 52 -0.28 -9.93 3.35
C LEU A 52 1.15 -10.15 2.82
N GLU A 53 2.13 -9.44 3.35
CA GLU A 53 3.55 -9.69 3.08
C GLU A 53 3.96 -11.09 3.52
N LEU A 54 3.66 -11.48 4.77
CA LEU A 54 3.99 -12.80 5.30
C LEU A 54 3.28 -13.92 4.52
N LEU A 55 2.01 -13.70 4.14
CA LEU A 55 1.25 -14.61 3.31
C LEU A 55 1.89 -14.80 1.92
N THR A 56 2.42 -13.72 1.33
CA THR A 56 3.16 -13.78 0.07
C THR A 56 4.47 -14.54 0.23
N ASN A 57 5.07 -14.50 1.41
CA ASN A 57 6.30 -15.24 1.77
C ASN A 57 6.04 -16.69 2.21
N GLY A 58 4.82 -17.21 2.04
CA GLY A 58 4.47 -18.61 2.23
C GLY A 58 3.97 -18.98 3.64
N TYR A 59 3.62 -18.00 4.47
CA TYR A 59 2.95 -18.27 5.74
C TYR A 59 1.49 -18.68 5.49
N GLU A 60 0.96 -19.57 6.33
CA GLU A 60 -0.46 -19.85 6.35
C GLU A 60 -1.26 -18.60 6.80
N PRO A 61 -2.48 -18.37 6.30
CA PRO A 61 -3.24 -17.15 6.52
C PRO A 61 -3.37 -16.74 7.99
N GLU A 62 -3.75 -17.68 8.84
CA GLU A 62 -3.92 -17.42 10.28
C GLU A 62 -2.59 -17.13 10.98
N GLN A 63 -1.54 -17.85 10.60
CA GLN A 63 -0.20 -17.64 11.13
C GLN A 63 0.37 -16.29 10.68
N ALA A 64 0.17 -15.90 9.43
CA ALA A 64 0.58 -14.60 8.89
C ALA A 64 -0.03 -13.46 9.71
N PHE A 65 -1.34 -13.50 9.98
CA PHE A 65 -2.02 -12.48 10.75
C PHE A 65 -1.54 -12.45 12.22
N ARG A 66 -1.43 -13.61 12.88
CA ARG A 66 -0.91 -13.69 14.26
C ARG A 66 0.51 -13.14 14.37
N SER A 67 1.38 -13.48 13.41
CA SER A 67 2.76 -12.97 13.39
C SER A 67 2.78 -11.46 13.15
N ALA A 68 1.91 -10.93 12.29
CA ALA A 68 1.78 -9.50 12.06
C ALA A 68 1.36 -8.75 13.36
N LEU A 69 0.43 -9.30 14.15
CA LEU A 69 0.06 -8.73 15.45
C LEU A 69 1.25 -8.69 16.41
N GLN A 70 2.01 -9.78 16.48
CA GLN A 70 3.19 -9.87 17.37
C GLN A 70 4.29 -8.88 16.96
N ILE A 71 4.61 -8.78 15.65
CA ILE A 71 5.61 -7.86 15.13
C ILE A 71 5.23 -6.41 15.47
N ASN A 72 3.95 -6.07 15.35
CA ASN A 72 3.44 -4.73 15.64
C ASN A 72 3.09 -4.51 17.12
N LYS A 73 3.41 -5.48 18.00
CA LYS A 73 3.18 -5.41 19.45
C LYS A 73 1.75 -5.03 19.83
N VAL A 74 0.78 -5.55 19.05
CA VAL A 74 -0.64 -5.30 19.30
C VAL A 74 -1.06 -5.99 20.58
N GLN A 75 -1.73 -5.24 21.46
CA GLN A 75 -2.34 -5.76 22.69
C GLN A 75 -3.86 -5.63 22.57
N GLY A 76 -4.58 -6.65 23.04
CA GLY A 76 -6.02 -6.69 22.99
C GLY A 76 -6.59 -7.39 21.77
N SER A 77 -7.90 -7.20 21.53
CA SER A 77 -8.62 -7.86 20.44
C SER A 77 -8.37 -7.17 19.10
N ALA A 78 -8.19 -7.95 18.07
CA ALA A 78 -8.10 -7.50 16.67
C ALA A 78 -9.09 -8.26 15.77
N ALA A 79 -10.19 -8.75 16.34
CA ALA A 79 -11.13 -9.65 15.66
C ALA A 79 -11.70 -9.03 14.39
N ARG A 80 -12.13 -7.75 14.43
CA ARG A 80 -12.67 -7.06 13.26
C ARG A 80 -11.62 -6.82 12.17
N THR A 81 -10.38 -6.54 12.58
CA THR A 81 -9.26 -6.41 11.63
C THR A 81 -8.96 -7.75 10.97
N TYR A 82 -9.06 -8.85 11.72
CA TYR A 82 -8.94 -10.21 11.20
C TYR A 82 -10.05 -10.54 10.20
N ASP A 83 -11.30 -10.14 10.49
CA ASP A 83 -12.43 -10.36 9.59
C ASP A 83 -12.19 -9.67 8.22
N ILE A 84 -11.71 -8.41 8.22
CA ILE A 84 -11.37 -7.69 6.99
C ILE A 84 -10.28 -8.43 6.20
N TYR A 85 -9.21 -8.85 6.88
CA TYR A 85 -8.13 -9.60 6.26
C TYR A 85 -8.65 -10.92 5.64
N MET A 86 -9.41 -11.71 6.40
CA MET A 86 -9.96 -12.98 5.93
C MET A 86 -10.98 -12.79 4.80
N GLN A 87 -11.81 -11.76 4.86
CA GLN A 87 -12.75 -11.43 3.79
C GLN A 87 -11.98 -11.15 2.48
N TYR A 88 -10.87 -10.43 2.55
CA TYR A 88 -10.07 -10.14 1.37
C TYR A 88 -9.41 -11.39 0.80
N ILE A 89 -8.69 -12.18 1.59
CA ILE A 89 -7.97 -13.37 1.09
C ILE A 89 -8.90 -14.47 0.59
N ASN A 90 -10.13 -14.55 1.08
CA ASN A 90 -11.17 -15.46 0.57
C ASN A 90 -11.94 -14.83 -0.60
N GLY A 91 -11.69 -13.57 -0.92
CA GLY A 91 -12.39 -12.84 -1.96
C GLY A 91 -11.79 -13.01 -3.36
N PRO A 92 -12.56 -12.62 -4.39
CA PRO A 92 -12.22 -12.88 -5.79
C PRO A 92 -10.95 -12.12 -6.25
N LEU A 93 -10.63 -10.97 -5.64
CA LEU A 93 -9.43 -10.22 -6.00
C LEU A 93 -8.16 -10.98 -5.61
N TYR A 94 -8.10 -11.46 -4.37
CA TYR A 94 -6.94 -12.21 -3.90
C TYR A 94 -6.80 -13.57 -4.60
N GLN A 95 -7.91 -14.26 -4.89
CA GLN A 95 -7.88 -15.53 -5.60
C GLN A 95 -7.23 -15.43 -6.98
N LYS A 96 -7.35 -14.29 -7.66
CA LYS A 96 -6.65 -14.04 -8.94
C LYS A 96 -5.13 -13.90 -8.77
N LEU A 97 -4.67 -13.60 -7.55
CA LEU A 97 -3.25 -13.40 -7.23
C LEU A 97 -2.58 -14.64 -6.66
N GLN A 98 -3.33 -15.52 -5.98
CA GLN A 98 -2.76 -16.57 -5.12
C GLN A 98 -1.83 -17.55 -5.84
N ASN A 99 -2.06 -17.83 -7.12
CA ASN A 99 -1.26 -18.75 -7.93
C ASN A 99 -0.20 -18.08 -8.79
N ALA A 100 -0.09 -16.74 -8.74
CA ALA A 100 0.91 -16.00 -9.48
C ALA A 100 2.21 -15.87 -8.68
N GLU A 101 3.33 -15.83 -9.37
CA GLU A 101 4.59 -15.41 -8.73
C GLU A 101 4.46 -13.98 -8.25
N ARG A 102 4.76 -13.75 -6.96
CA ARG A 102 4.59 -12.44 -6.32
C ARG A 102 5.76 -12.09 -5.43
N LYS A 103 6.02 -10.79 -5.31
CA LYS A 103 6.90 -10.24 -4.29
C LYS A 103 6.18 -9.12 -3.55
N ALA A 104 6.33 -9.07 -2.24
CA ALA A 104 5.70 -8.08 -1.37
C ALA A 104 6.73 -7.13 -0.78
N GLU A 105 6.28 -5.93 -0.42
CA GLU A 105 7.06 -4.91 0.30
C GLU A 105 8.44 -4.64 -0.35
N ILE A 106 8.44 -4.47 -1.67
CA ILE A 106 9.68 -4.23 -2.41
C ILE A 106 10.07 -2.76 -2.31
N SER A 107 11.21 -2.51 -1.67
CA SER A 107 11.78 -1.17 -1.58
C SER A 107 12.27 -0.68 -2.93
N PHE A 108 12.09 0.60 -3.20
CA PHE A 108 12.62 1.25 -4.40
C PHE A 108 13.13 2.66 -4.08
N GLU A 109 13.99 3.14 -4.95
CA GLU A 109 14.44 4.53 -5.00
C GLU A 109 14.49 4.96 -6.47
N LEU A 110 13.69 5.98 -6.81
CA LEU A 110 13.64 6.59 -8.13
C LEU A 110 14.32 7.96 -8.08
N PRO A 111 15.40 8.20 -8.81
CA PRO A 111 15.95 9.54 -8.95
C PRO A 111 14.95 10.44 -9.66
N LEU A 112 14.69 11.60 -9.09
CA LEU A 112 13.80 12.62 -9.62
C LEU A 112 14.59 13.85 -10.04
N LEU A 113 14.14 14.50 -11.12
CA LEU A 113 14.52 15.86 -11.47
C LEU A 113 16.02 16.09 -11.70
N GLN A 114 16.79 15.04 -12.03
CA GLN A 114 18.19 15.21 -12.44
C GLN A 114 18.33 16.18 -13.61
N GLU A 115 17.33 16.22 -14.50
CA GLU A 115 17.25 17.14 -15.63
C GLU A 115 17.22 18.62 -15.23
N TYR A 116 16.79 18.92 -13.99
CA TYR A 116 16.72 20.28 -13.47
C TYR A 116 17.82 20.60 -12.46
N GLY A 117 18.84 19.73 -12.33
CA GLY A 117 19.94 19.93 -11.39
C GLY A 117 19.55 19.75 -9.91
N ILE A 118 18.39 19.14 -9.66
CA ILE A 118 17.90 18.85 -8.30
C ILE A 118 18.20 17.39 -7.97
N ALA A 119 19.05 17.16 -6.97
CA ALA A 119 19.30 15.83 -6.43
C ALA A 119 18.16 15.42 -5.47
N ALA A 120 17.08 14.92 -6.02
CA ALA A 120 15.97 14.38 -5.23
C ALA A 120 15.68 12.95 -5.67
N ALA A 121 15.31 12.09 -4.72
CA ALA A 121 14.86 10.74 -4.99
C ALA A 121 13.47 10.51 -4.40
N PHE A 122 12.67 9.72 -5.09
CA PHE A 122 11.42 9.20 -4.58
C PHE A 122 11.64 7.79 -4.09
N SER A 123 11.37 7.54 -2.82
CA SER A 123 11.58 6.23 -2.19
C SER A 123 10.30 5.72 -1.56
N GLY A 124 10.13 4.41 -1.52
CA GLY A 124 8.97 3.77 -0.94
C GLY A 124 9.05 2.26 -1.00
N TYR A 125 7.92 1.64 -0.74
CA TYR A 125 7.72 0.19 -0.84
C TYR A 125 6.52 -0.07 -1.73
N ILE A 126 6.64 -1.04 -2.64
CA ILE A 126 5.53 -1.54 -3.44
C ILE A 126 4.92 -2.69 -2.68
N ASP A 127 3.65 -2.58 -2.29
CA ASP A 127 2.97 -3.57 -1.45
C ASP A 127 3.00 -4.97 -2.08
N CYS A 128 2.66 -5.07 -3.37
CA CYS A 128 2.70 -6.33 -4.09
C CYS A 128 3.00 -6.13 -5.58
N THR A 129 4.01 -6.84 -6.06
CA THR A 129 4.31 -6.98 -7.50
C THR A 129 4.02 -8.39 -7.93
N VAL A 130 3.20 -8.53 -8.96
CA VAL A 130 2.82 -9.81 -9.58
C VAL A 130 3.58 -9.95 -10.89
N PHE A 131 4.19 -11.12 -11.11
CA PHE A 131 4.92 -11.46 -12.32
C PHE A 131 4.03 -12.32 -13.22
N ASN A 132 3.57 -11.73 -14.32
CA ASN A 132 2.71 -12.42 -15.27
C ASN A 132 3.53 -13.38 -16.14
N SER A 133 2.89 -14.44 -16.61
CA SER A 133 3.52 -15.45 -17.46
C SER A 133 3.96 -14.93 -18.83
N ASP A 134 3.39 -13.81 -19.29
CA ASP A 134 3.76 -13.12 -20.54
C ASP A 134 5.00 -12.20 -20.39
N GLY A 135 5.59 -12.18 -19.20
CA GLY A 135 6.76 -11.34 -18.90
C GLY A 135 6.41 -9.92 -18.44
N THR A 136 5.14 -9.56 -18.36
CA THR A 136 4.69 -8.27 -17.84
C THR A 136 4.55 -8.26 -16.32
N LEU A 137 4.36 -7.08 -15.75
CA LEU A 137 4.14 -6.90 -14.32
C LEU A 137 2.75 -6.33 -14.06
N ARG A 138 2.21 -6.65 -12.89
CA ARG A 138 1.04 -6.03 -12.29
C ARG A 138 1.39 -5.54 -10.90
N ILE A 139 0.96 -4.33 -10.56
CA ILE A 139 1.16 -3.73 -9.24
C ILE A 139 -0.17 -3.73 -8.50
N VAL A 140 -0.13 -4.11 -7.25
CA VAL A 140 -1.28 -4.04 -6.33
C VAL A 140 -0.87 -3.27 -5.09
N ASP A 141 -1.64 -2.25 -4.76
CA ASP A 141 -1.51 -1.47 -3.53
C ASP A 141 -2.77 -1.70 -2.69
N TYR A 142 -2.57 -2.06 -1.42
CA TYR A 142 -3.65 -2.45 -0.51
C TYR A 142 -4.16 -1.26 0.30
N LYS A 143 -5.46 -1.07 0.32
CA LYS A 143 -6.13 0.00 1.07
C LYS A 143 -7.12 -0.57 2.07
N THR A 144 -6.90 -0.29 3.36
CA THR A 144 -7.81 -0.69 4.44
C THR A 144 -8.93 0.31 4.70
N GLY A 145 -8.89 1.46 4.03
CA GLY A 145 -9.95 2.47 4.05
C GLY A 145 -11.15 2.10 3.17
N VAL A 146 -12.20 2.91 3.27
CA VAL A 146 -13.38 2.80 2.41
C VAL A 146 -13.08 3.37 1.03
N PRO A 147 -13.45 2.67 -0.07
CA PRO A 147 -13.31 3.24 -1.41
C PRO A 147 -14.17 4.49 -1.57
N PRO A 148 -13.84 5.39 -2.49
CA PRO A 148 -14.72 6.52 -2.82
C PRO A 148 -16.08 6.01 -3.27
N GLU A 149 -17.18 6.70 -2.86
CA GLU A 149 -18.56 6.29 -3.19
C GLU A 149 -18.83 6.31 -4.70
N ALA A 150 -18.20 7.22 -5.43
CA ALA A 150 -18.22 7.27 -6.89
C ALA A 150 -16.99 8.03 -7.42
N GLY A 151 -16.42 7.57 -8.51
CA GLY A 151 -15.36 8.30 -9.22
C GLY A 151 -13.93 7.85 -8.92
N GLU A 152 -13.00 8.75 -9.09
CA GLU A 152 -11.57 8.51 -8.90
C GLU A 152 -11.18 8.54 -7.41
N PRO A 153 -10.21 7.72 -7.00
CA PRO A 153 -9.64 7.80 -5.67
C PRO A 153 -8.91 9.15 -5.48
N ALA A 154 -8.57 9.45 -4.23
CA ALA A 154 -7.82 10.67 -3.92
C ALA A 154 -6.58 10.79 -4.82
N PRO A 155 -6.24 12.00 -5.32
CA PRO A 155 -5.13 12.20 -6.27
C PRO A 155 -3.81 11.59 -5.81
N GLY A 156 -3.54 11.56 -4.51
CA GLY A 156 -2.34 10.95 -3.97
C GLY A 156 -2.22 9.46 -4.21
N TYR A 157 -3.33 8.73 -4.26
CA TYR A 157 -3.32 7.30 -4.61
C TYR A 157 -2.99 7.09 -6.09
N ILE A 158 -3.48 7.98 -6.95
CA ILE A 158 -3.17 7.95 -8.38
C ILE A 158 -1.68 8.19 -8.59
N TYR A 159 -1.11 9.22 -7.95
CA TYR A 159 0.33 9.49 -8.01
C TYR A 159 1.17 8.36 -7.41
N GLN A 160 0.72 7.76 -6.31
CA GLN A 160 1.38 6.61 -5.71
C GLN A 160 1.49 5.45 -6.70
N LEU A 161 0.37 5.06 -7.33
CA LEU A 161 0.38 3.99 -8.32
C LEU A 161 1.25 4.30 -9.53
N ALA A 162 1.20 5.53 -10.05
CA ALA A 162 2.04 5.93 -11.18
C ALA A 162 3.53 5.84 -10.84
N LEU A 163 3.92 6.23 -9.63
CA LEU A 163 5.30 6.10 -9.15
C LEU A 163 5.71 4.63 -8.98
N TYR A 164 4.82 3.80 -8.43
CA TYR A 164 5.07 2.37 -8.27
C TYR A 164 5.20 1.67 -9.63
N GLN A 165 4.37 2.04 -10.59
CA GLN A 165 4.45 1.53 -11.96
C GLN A 165 5.81 1.86 -12.59
N LYS A 166 6.25 3.11 -12.48
CA LYS A 166 7.57 3.52 -12.97
C LYS A 166 8.71 2.79 -12.24
N ALA A 167 8.66 2.74 -10.91
CA ALA A 167 9.65 2.06 -10.09
C ALA A 167 9.78 0.57 -10.45
N ALA A 168 8.66 -0.13 -10.56
CA ALA A 168 8.65 -1.53 -10.91
C ALA A 168 9.19 -1.77 -12.33
N ALA A 169 8.79 -0.95 -13.29
CA ALA A 169 9.29 -1.07 -14.66
C ALA A 169 10.82 -0.88 -14.74
N GLU A 170 11.37 0.07 -13.99
CA GLU A 170 12.82 0.29 -13.92
C GLU A 170 13.54 -0.82 -13.15
N LEU A 171 12.99 -1.28 -12.03
CA LEU A 171 13.62 -2.29 -11.17
C LEU A 171 13.77 -3.65 -11.88
N TRP A 172 12.74 -4.07 -12.60
CA TRP A 172 12.72 -5.39 -13.26
C TRP A 172 12.94 -5.33 -14.76
N GLN A 173 13.09 -4.15 -15.36
CA GLN A 173 13.23 -3.97 -16.83
C GLN A 173 12.10 -4.69 -17.59
N ARG A 174 10.87 -4.56 -17.07
CA ARG A 174 9.66 -5.20 -17.61
C ARG A 174 8.52 -4.19 -17.65
N PRO A 175 7.64 -4.25 -18.66
CA PRO A 175 6.47 -3.37 -18.71
C PRO A 175 5.48 -3.70 -17.58
N VAL A 176 4.93 -2.68 -16.94
CA VAL A 176 3.81 -2.81 -16.02
C VAL A 176 2.53 -2.55 -16.80
N THR A 177 1.71 -3.58 -16.96
CA THR A 177 0.46 -3.51 -17.73
C THR A 177 -0.75 -3.18 -16.89
N LEU A 178 -0.64 -3.29 -15.56
CA LEU A 178 -1.76 -3.04 -14.66
C LEU A 178 -1.25 -2.54 -13.31
N ALA A 179 -1.83 -1.45 -12.82
CA ALA A 179 -1.60 -0.94 -11.48
C ALA A 179 -2.95 -0.69 -10.80
N GLU A 180 -3.15 -1.27 -9.61
CA GLU A 180 -4.45 -1.36 -8.95
C GLU A 180 -4.38 -0.97 -7.48
N LEU A 181 -5.47 -0.33 -7.01
CA LEU A 181 -5.81 -0.22 -5.60
C LEU A 181 -6.80 -1.32 -5.25
N HIS A 182 -6.48 -2.14 -4.26
CA HIS A 182 -7.41 -3.11 -3.71
C HIS A 182 -7.96 -2.60 -2.38
N PHE A 183 -9.26 -2.29 -2.35
CA PHE A 183 -9.97 -1.89 -1.12
C PHE A 183 -10.46 -3.14 -0.40
N LEU A 184 -9.81 -3.46 0.72
CA LEU A 184 -9.98 -4.75 1.40
C LEU A 184 -11.32 -4.90 2.08
N GLN A 185 -11.91 -3.80 2.59
CA GLN A 185 -13.18 -3.84 3.33
C GLN A 185 -14.37 -4.34 2.51
N ASN A 186 -14.37 -4.11 1.21
CA ASN A 186 -15.48 -4.49 0.34
C ASN A 186 -15.07 -5.29 -0.89
N ASN A 187 -13.81 -5.74 -0.96
CA ASN A 187 -13.26 -6.46 -2.12
C ASN A 187 -13.47 -5.73 -3.45
N SER A 188 -13.39 -4.40 -3.44
CA SER A 188 -13.43 -3.60 -4.67
C SER A 188 -12.02 -3.25 -5.16
N CYS A 189 -11.93 -2.94 -6.44
CA CYS A 189 -10.68 -2.60 -7.10
C CYS A 189 -10.87 -1.35 -7.94
N TRP A 190 -9.88 -0.46 -7.90
CA TRP A 190 -9.74 0.63 -8.85
C TRP A 190 -8.43 0.44 -9.63
N GLN A 191 -8.46 0.71 -10.93
CA GLN A 191 -7.34 0.50 -11.83
C GLN A 191 -6.87 1.83 -12.38
N LEU A 192 -5.57 2.07 -12.34
CA LEU A 192 -4.97 3.18 -13.06
C LEU A 192 -5.07 2.91 -14.56
N GLN A 193 -5.82 3.74 -15.25
CA GLN A 193 -5.90 3.69 -16.72
C GLN A 193 -4.59 4.21 -17.30
N ASP A 194 -4.07 3.53 -18.29
CA ASP A 194 -2.88 3.97 -18.99
C ASP A 194 -3.15 5.30 -19.69
N CYS A 195 -2.49 6.36 -19.23
CA CYS A 195 -2.60 7.70 -19.77
C CYS A 195 -1.52 7.97 -20.84
N SER A 196 -0.96 6.93 -21.45
CA SER A 196 0.11 7.06 -22.47
C SER A 196 -0.30 7.80 -23.74
N ASP A 197 -1.59 8.13 -23.91
CA ASP A 197 -2.15 8.81 -25.08
C ASP A 197 -2.70 10.23 -24.77
N ARG A 198 -2.23 10.92 -23.70
CA ARG A 198 -2.64 12.31 -23.47
C ARG A 198 -1.45 13.25 -23.38
#